data_76f7f165cf11271dc6348d8cd9bbf84f
#
_entry.id   76f7f165cf11271dc6348d8cd9bbf84f
#
_cell.length_a   1.000
_cell.length_b   1.000
_cell.length_c   1.000
_cell.angle_alpha   90.00
_cell.angle_beta   90.00
_cell.angle_gamma   90.00
#
_symmetry.space_group_name_H-M   'P 1'
#
loop_
_entity.id
_entity.type
_entity.pdbx_description
1 polymer ?
#
loop_
_entity_poly.entity_id
_entity_poly.type
_entity_poly.pdbx_seq_one_letter_code
_entity_poly.pdbx_strand_id
1 'polypeptide(L)'
;MSRIILASGSPRRKELLEQAGLDFEICPARSEEVITASVPSEVVVELSKQKAMEIASMVTTYEQNHKDITTPSDIMIIGADTIVSYEDKILGKPKDEDAAKEMLSMLSGKVHSVYTGVTIVLINKQMRAGIHSFFEKTDVTMYDISQKEIDRYVKTGEPMDKAGAYAIQGKCAIYIKKIDGDYNNVVSLPISRIYQELLNLGIDWYNF
;
A
#
# COMPACT_ATOMS: atom_id res chain seq x y z
N MET A 1 20.02 -0.87 -18.23
CA MET A 1 19.16 -1.83 -17.50
C MET A 1 17.92 -1.06 -17.05
N SER A 2 16.76 -1.67 -17.09
CA SER A 2 15.55 -1.05 -16.54
C SER A 2 15.61 -1.02 -15.00
N ARG A 3 14.83 -0.14 -14.38
CA ARG A 3 14.81 0.05 -12.92
C ARG A 3 13.38 -0.02 -12.41
N ILE A 4 13.19 -0.72 -11.29
CA ILE A 4 11.92 -0.73 -10.56
C ILE A 4 12.14 0.00 -9.24
N ILE A 5 11.27 0.95 -8.90
CA ILE A 5 11.36 1.78 -7.70
C ILE A 5 10.08 1.66 -6.88
N LEU A 6 10.18 1.23 -5.64
CA LEU A 6 9.09 1.25 -4.68
C LEU A 6 9.04 2.62 -3.98
N ALA A 7 8.00 3.40 -4.25
CA ALA A 7 7.75 4.71 -3.63
C ALA A 7 7.14 4.58 -2.22
N SER A 8 7.70 3.69 -1.40
CA SER A 8 7.19 3.41 -0.05
C SER A 8 8.29 2.91 0.88
N GLY A 9 8.28 3.39 2.14
CA GLY A 9 9.14 2.89 3.21
C GLY A 9 8.53 1.73 4.01
N SER A 10 7.38 1.18 3.59
CA SER A 10 6.71 0.10 4.30
C SER A 10 7.51 -1.22 4.20
N PRO A 11 7.94 -1.81 5.33
CA PRO A 11 8.63 -3.11 5.30
C PRO A 11 7.77 -4.23 4.68
N ARG A 12 6.46 -4.21 4.92
CA ARG A 12 5.54 -5.21 4.38
C ARG A 12 5.43 -5.17 2.86
N ARG A 13 5.42 -3.97 2.26
CA ARG A 13 5.42 -3.81 0.79
C ARG A 13 6.73 -4.28 0.18
N LYS A 14 7.84 -4.00 0.86
CA LYS A 14 9.15 -4.52 0.48
C LYS A 14 9.15 -6.04 0.46
N GLU A 15 8.73 -6.68 1.56
CA GLU A 15 8.66 -8.14 1.70
C GLU A 15 7.79 -8.79 0.60
N LEU A 16 6.66 -8.16 0.25
CA LEU A 16 5.77 -8.67 -0.80
C LEU A 16 6.41 -8.60 -2.20
N LEU A 17 7.16 -7.55 -2.53
CA LEU A 17 7.88 -7.46 -3.81
C LEU A 17 9.08 -8.42 -3.84
N GLU A 18 9.79 -8.60 -2.71
CA GLU A 18 10.84 -9.62 -2.57
C GLU A 18 10.27 -11.04 -2.73
N GLN A 19 9.10 -11.31 -2.12
CA GLN A 19 8.39 -12.59 -2.29
C GLN A 19 8.01 -12.84 -3.76
N ALA A 20 7.70 -11.79 -4.51
CA ALA A 20 7.41 -11.87 -5.94
C ALA A 20 8.69 -12.04 -6.80
N GLY A 21 9.88 -12.02 -6.19
CA GLY A 21 11.14 -12.23 -6.89
C GLY A 21 11.62 -11.02 -7.70
N LEU A 22 11.18 -9.80 -7.35
CA LEU A 22 11.59 -8.59 -8.02
C LEU A 22 12.87 -8.01 -7.43
N ASP A 23 13.69 -7.45 -8.30
CA ASP A 23 14.82 -6.59 -7.96
C ASP A 23 14.36 -5.13 -8.06
N PHE A 24 14.43 -4.38 -6.96
CA PHE A 24 13.92 -3.01 -6.91
C PHE A 24 14.68 -2.13 -5.93
N GLU A 25 14.59 -0.82 -6.16
CA GLU A 25 15.10 0.22 -5.27
C GLU A 25 13.97 0.73 -4.35
N ILE A 26 14.31 1.17 -3.14
CA ILE A 26 13.36 1.79 -2.21
C ILE A 26 13.63 3.30 -2.18
N CYS A 27 12.62 4.08 -2.55
CA CYS A 27 12.67 5.55 -2.47
C CYS A 27 11.34 6.05 -1.89
N PRO A 28 11.23 6.21 -0.55
CA PRO A 28 9.99 6.64 0.09
C PRO A 28 9.63 8.08 -0.29
N ALA A 29 8.37 8.31 -0.65
CA ALA A 29 7.80 9.65 -0.74
C ALA A 29 7.79 10.32 0.66
N ARG A 30 8.00 11.63 0.71
CA ARG A 30 8.16 12.42 1.94
C ARG A 30 7.27 13.66 2.00
N SER A 31 6.62 14.01 0.89
CA SER A 31 5.70 15.15 0.85
C SER A 31 4.50 14.91 1.75
N GLU A 32 3.93 15.99 2.24
CA GLU A 32 2.67 15.93 3.00
C GLU A 32 1.54 15.39 2.12
N GLU A 33 0.78 14.43 2.65
CA GLU A 33 -0.34 13.82 1.95
C GLU A 33 -1.55 14.77 1.98
N VAL A 34 -2.11 15.03 0.81
CA VAL A 34 -3.32 15.85 0.66
C VAL A 34 -4.47 14.96 0.22
N ILE A 35 -5.52 14.89 1.03
CA ILE A 35 -6.73 14.10 0.75
C ILE A 35 -7.85 15.05 0.37
N THR A 36 -8.38 14.91 -0.84
CA THR A 36 -9.54 15.67 -1.34
C THR A 36 -10.75 14.76 -1.58
N ALA A 37 -10.50 13.47 -1.80
CA ALA A 37 -11.54 12.46 -1.93
C ALA A 37 -12.12 12.05 -0.56
N SER A 38 -13.34 11.52 -0.58
CA SER A 38 -14.04 10.99 0.60
C SER A 38 -14.39 9.50 0.49
N VAL A 39 -14.45 8.98 -0.74
CA VAL A 39 -14.73 7.57 -1.00
C VAL A 39 -13.45 6.76 -0.79
N PRO A 40 -13.48 5.67 0.01
CA PRO A 40 -12.29 4.88 0.35
C PRO A 40 -11.41 4.48 -0.85
N SER A 41 -12.03 4.02 -1.94
CA SER A 41 -11.32 3.64 -3.16
C SER A 41 -10.62 4.81 -3.86
N GLU A 42 -11.23 6.00 -3.85
CA GLU A 42 -10.66 7.21 -4.44
C GLU A 42 -9.52 7.75 -3.59
N VAL A 43 -9.67 7.73 -2.25
CA VAL A 43 -8.62 8.16 -1.30
C VAL A 43 -7.34 7.37 -1.50
N VAL A 44 -7.40 6.05 -1.56
CA VAL A 44 -6.19 5.24 -1.73
C VAL A 44 -5.53 5.42 -3.10
N VAL A 45 -6.32 5.65 -4.15
CA VAL A 45 -5.80 5.97 -5.48
C VAL A 45 -5.13 7.33 -5.48
N GLU A 46 -5.76 8.35 -4.87
CA GLU A 46 -5.20 9.69 -4.75
C GLU A 46 -3.85 9.66 -4.01
N LEU A 47 -3.77 9.00 -2.86
CA LEU A 47 -2.55 8.90 -2.06
C LEU A 47 -1.45 8.07 -2.74
N SER A 48 -1.80 6.95 -3.37
CA SER A 48 -0.84 6.15 -4.14
C SER A 48 -0.24 6.94 -5.30
N LYS A 49 -1.07 7.75 -5.98
CA LYS A 49 -0.65 8.62 -7.09
C LYS A 49 0.28 9.74 -6.63
N GLN A 50 -0.02 10.40 -5.51
CA GLN A 50 0.86 11.42 -4.94
C GLN A 50 2.25 10.85 -4.68
N LYS A 51 2.34 9.68 -4.02
CA LYS A 51 3.61 9.01 -3.73
C LYS A 51 4.39 8.63 -5.00
N ALA A 52 3.73 8.05 -5.98
CA ALA A 52 4.38 7.66 -7.23
C ALA A 52 4.87 8.88 -8.02
N MET A 53 4.06 9.93 -8.09
CA MET A 53 4.40 11.14 -8.86
C MET A 53 5.52 11.96 -8.22
N GLU A 54 5.61 12.02 -6.90
CA GLU A 54 6.75 12.64 -6.21
C GLU A 54 8.06 11.99 -6.64
N ILE A 55 8.14 10.67 -6.58
CA ILE A 55 9.35 9.94 -6.97
C ILE A 55 9.63 10.05 -8.47
N ALA A 56 8.58 10.02 -9.30
CA ALA A 56 8.72 10.22 -10.75
C ALA A 56 9.35 11.59 -11.07
N SER A 57 8.90 12.65 -10.39
CA SER A 57 9.45 13.99 -10.55
C SER A 57 10.92 14.06 -10.12
N MET A 58 11.27 13.47 -8.97
CA MET A 58 12.65 13.42 -8.47
C MET A 58 13.58 12.70 -9.46
N VAL A 59 13.17 11.52 -9.93
CA VAL A 59 13.97 10.72 -10.86
C VAL A 59 14.12 11.44 -12.20
N THR A 60 13.07 12.01 -12.75
CA THR A 60 13.13 12.75 -14.02
C THR A 60 14.06 13.96 -13.93
N THR A 61 13.99 14.70 -12.83
CA THR A 61 14.88 15.86 -12.59
C THR A 61 16.34 15.41 -12.48
N TYR A 62 16.61 14.33 -11.75
CA TYR A 62 17.95 13.78 -11.60
C TYR A 62 18.53 13.34 -12.96
N GLU A 63 17.80 12.54 -13.73
CA GLU A 63 18.23 12.06 -15.06
C GLU A 63 18.47 13.23 -16.03
N GLN A 64 17.65 14.27 -16.00
CA GLN A 64 17.83 15.46 -16.83
C GLN A 64 19.08 16.24 -16.49
N ASN A 65 19.44 16.35 -15.21
CA ASN A 65 20.61 17.10 -14.74
C ASN A 65 21.92 16.31 -14.92
N HIS A 66 21.85 15.00 -15.15
CA HIS A 66 23.01 14.11 -15.21
C HIS A 66 23.09 13.33 -16.53
N LYS A 67 22.56 13.86 -17.63
CA LYS A 67 22.52 13.22 -18.95
C LYS A 67 23.86 12.71 -19.47
N ASP A 68 24.94 13.40 -19.09
CA ASP A 68 26.28 13.06 -19.56
C ASP A 68 26.90 11.85 -18.84
N ILE A 69 26.31 11.43 -17.70
CA ILE A 69 26.80 10.34 -16.86
C ILE A 69 25.81 9.19 -16.67
N THR A 70 24.53 9.40 -16.96
CA THR A 70 23.50 8.37 -16.86
C THR A 70 23.17 7.76 -18.20
N THR A 71 23.10 6.42 -18.25
CA THR A 71 22.57 5.72 -19.44
C THR A 71 21.05 5.72 -19.33
N PRO A 72 20.32 6.26 -20.33
CA PRO A 72 18.87 6.25 -20.31
C PRO A 72 18.31 4.83 -20.15
N SER A 73 17.43 4.65 -19.18
CA SER A 73 16.78 3.37 -18.87
C SER A 73 15.25 3.52 -18.81
N ASP A 74 14.56 2.41 -18.98
CA ASP A 74 13.12 2.37 -18.66
C ASP A 74 12.98 2.26 -17.13
N ILE A 75 12.04 3.01 -16.55
CA ILE A 75 11.85 3.09 -15.09
C ILE A 75 10.39 2.82 -14.78
N MET A 76 10.15 1.91 -13.86
CA MET A 76 8.84 1.64 -13.27
C MET A 76 8.84 2.10 -11.82
N ILE A 77 7.88 2.96 -11.46
CA ILE A 77 7.71 3.44 -10.09
C ILE A 77 6.37 2.91 -9.58
N ILE A 78 6.39 2.24 -8.43
CA ILE A 78 5.20 1.68 -7.78
C ILE A 78 4.93 2.47 -6.51
N GLY A 79 3.87 3.28 -6.51
CA GLY A 79 3.31 3.93 -5.33
C GLY A 79 2.10 3.16 -4.82
N ALA A 80 1.95 3.06 -3.50
CA ALA A 80 0.80 2.40 -2.90
C ALA A 80 0.38 3.08 -1.61
N ASP A 81 -0.95 3.01 -1.32
CA ASP A 81 -1.51 3.41 -0.04
C ASP A 81 -2.62 2.46 0.40
N THR A 82 -2.77 2.25 1.71
CA THR A 82 -3.71 1.27 2.28
C THR A 82 -4.48 1.87 3.43
N ILE A 83 -5.81 1.74 3.37
CA ILE A 83 -6.71 2.14 4.45
C ILE A 83 -7.64 0.99 4.83
N VAL A 84 -8.14 1.05 6.05
CA VAL A 84 -9.26 0.23 6.55
C VAL A 84 -10.52 1.07 6.55
N SER A 85 -11.64 0.52 6.12
CA SER A 85 -12.94 1.19 6.13
C SER A 85 -13.99 0.30 6.78
N TYR A 86 -14.81 0.88 7.66
CA TYR A 86 -15.95 0.25 8.29
C TYR A 86 -17.13 1.22 8.30
N GLU A 87 -18.29 0.81 7.74
CA GLU A 87 -19.48 1.65 7.60
C GLU A 87 -19.15 3.03 6.98
N ASP A 88 -18.43 3.02 5.87
CA ASP A 88 -17.95 4.19 5.12
C ASP A 88 -17.00 5.14 5.89
N LYS A 89 -16.62 4.77 7.12
CA LYS A 89 -15.60 5.50 7.88
C LYS A 89 -14.22 4.95 7.60
N ILE A 90 -13.31 5.84 7.23
CA ILE A 90 -11.89 5.48 7.06
C ILE A 90 -11.23 5.45 8.44
N LEU A 91 -10.66 4.29 8.77
CA LEU A 91 -9.92 4.06 10.00
C LEU A 91 -8.41 4.16 9.68
N GLY A 92 -7.83 5.30 10.04
CA GLY A 92 -6.39 5.51 9.94
C GLY A 92 -5.62 4.78 11.04
N LYS A 93 -4.38 5.22 11.29
CA LYS A 93 -3.59 4.76 12.43
C LYS A 93 -4.17 5.35 13.72
N PRO A 94 -4.26 4.57 14.81
CA PRO A 94 -4.71 5.10 16.09
C PRO A 94 -3.70 6.14 16.62
N LYS A 95 -4.20 7.21 17.22
CA LYS A 95 -3.38 8.27 17.80
C LYS A 95 -2.78 7.88 19.16
N ASP A 96 -3.46 6.98 19.87
CA ASP A 96 -3.11 6.49 21.20
C ASP A 96 -3.74 5.10 21.45
N GLU A 97 -3.44 4.49 22.60
CA GLU A 97 -3.95 3.16 22.97
C GLU A 97 -5.48 3.12 23.09
N ASP A 98 -6.10 4.20 23.56
CA ASP A 98 -7.57 4.24 23.73
C ASP A 98 -8.26 4.28 22.36
N ALA A 99 -7.75 5.07 21.42
CA ALA A 99 -8.22 5.05 20.03
C ALA A 99 -8.02 3.67 19.37
N ALA A 100 -6.93 2.96 19.69
CA ALA A 100 -6.72 1.60 19.20
C ALA A 100 -7.76 0.62 19.76
N LYS A 101 -8.09 0.72 21.06
CA LYS A 101 -9.15 -0.09 21.70
C LYS A 101 -10.52 0.19 21.11
N GLU A 102 -10.85 1.46 20.84
CA GLU A 102 -12.11 1.86 20.21
C GLU A 102 -12.22 1.26 18.79
N MET A 103 -11.16 1.37 17.96
CA MET A 103 -11.14 0.79 16.62
C MET A 103 -11.32 -0.73 16.66
N LEU A 104 -10.60 -1.44 17.54
CA LEU A 104 -10.70 -2.90 17.67
C LEU A 104 -12.08 -3.33 18.18
N SER A 105 -12.67 -2.59 19.12
CA SER A 105 -14.04 -2.84 19.61
C SER A 105 -15.07 -2.63 18.50
N MET A 106 -14.87 -1.63 17.64
CA MET A 106 -15.73 -1.36 16.49
C MET A 106 -15.68 -2.52 15.47
N LEU A 107 -14.50 -3.11 15.24
CA LEU A 107 -14.28 -4.16 14.24
C LEU A 107 -14.58 -5.56 14.77
N SER A 108 -14.65 -5.75 16.10
CA SER A 108 -14.91 -7.02 16.77
C SER A 108 -16.21 -7.66 16.31
N GLY A 109 -16.18 -8.91 15.85
CA GLY A 109 -17.34 -9.65 15.34
C GLY A 109 -17.91 -9.13 14.02
N LYS A 110 -17.25 -8.19 13.35
CA LYS A 110 -17.77 -7.50 12.16
C LYS A 110 -16.99 -7.83 10.90
N VAL A 111 -17.59 -7.43 9.76
CA VAL A 111 -16.91 -7.37 8.46
C VAL A 111 -16.52 -5.94 8.20
N HIS A 112 -15.29 -5.74 7.80
CA HIS A 112 -14.78 -4.44 7.36
C HIS A 112 -13.98 -4.61 6.07
N SER A 113 -13.70 -3.52 5.38
CA SER A 113 -13.00 -3.55 4.08
C SER A 113 -11.61 -2.95 4.21
N VAL A 114 -10.64 -3.58 3.56
CA VAL A 114 -9.28 -3.05 3.35
C VAL A 114 -9.15 -2.67 1.89
N TYR A 115 -8.77 -1.42 1.65
CA TYR A 115 -8.51 -0.90 0.32
C TYR A 115 -7.03 -0.58 0.17
N THR A 116 -6.41 -1.03 -0.91
CA THR A 116 -5.09 -0.57 -1.32
C THR A 116 -5.17 0.03 -2.70
N GLY A 117 -4.81 1.31 -2.82
CA GLY A 117 -4.56 1.97 -4.09
C GLY A 117 -3.14 1.72 -4.55
N VAL A 118 -2.99 1.52 -5.84
CA VAL A 118 -1.68 1.38 -6.49
C VAL A 118 -1.62 2.31 -7.69
N THR A 119 -0.52 3.00 -7.82
CA THR A 119 -0.18 3.79 -9.01
C THR A 119 1.16 3.35 -9.55
N ILE A 120 1.18 2.97 -10.81
CA ILE A 120 2.37 2.61 -11.57
C ILE A 120 2.69 3.77 -12.51
N VAL A 121 3.90 4.31 -12.41
CA VAL A 121 4.43 5.29 -13.35
C VAL A 121 5.52 4.63 -14.17
N LEU A 122 5.35 4.62 -15.49
CA LEU A 122 6.30 4.06 -16.44
C LEU A 122 6.98 5.20 -17.17
N ILE A 123 8.28 5.33 -17.03
CA ILE A 123 9.09 6.34 -17.73
C ILE A 123 9.99 5.60 -18.71
N ASN A 124 9.84 5.91 -20.01
CA ASN A 124 10.69 5.30 -21.02
C ASN A 124 12.01 6.08 -21.22
N LYS A 125 12.93 5.50 -21.97
CA LYS A 125 14.25 6.10 -22.32
C LYS A 125 14.16 7.49 -22.93
N GLN A 126 13.03 7.86 -23.53
CA GLN A 126 12.77 9.20 -24.09
C GLN A 126 12.12 10.14 -23.06
N MET A 127 12.08 9.75 -21.78
CA MET A 127 11.48 10.50 -20.66
C MET A 127 9.98 10.79 -20.84
N ARG A 128 9.27 9.92 -21.58
CA ARG A 128 7.80 9.96 -21.66
C ARG A 128 7.23 9.10 -20.55
N ALA A 129 6.30 9.66 -19.78
CA ALA A 129 5.64 8.98 -18.67
C ALA A 129 4.24 8.50 -19.06
N GLY A 130 3.95 7.24 -18.72
CA GLY A 130 2.60 6.69 -18.65
C GLY A 130 2.22 6.47 -17.19
N ILE A 131 0.96 6.70 -16.83
CA ILE A 131 0.45 6.54 -15.47
C ILE A 131 -0.72 5.57 -15.52
N HIS A 132 -0.68 4.53 -14.68
CA HIS A 132 -1.77 3.59 -14.49
C HIS A 132 -2.09 3.48 -13.00
N SER A 133 -3.35 3.70 -12.64
CA SER A 133 -3.80 3.67 -11.24
C SER A 133 -5.02 2.78 -11.09
N PHE A 134 -5.07 2.01 -10.03
CA PHE A 134 -6.20 1.15 -9.67
C PHE A 134 -6.26 0.98 -8.15
N PHE A 135 -7.30 0.34 -7.68
CA PHE A 135 -7.41 -0.10 -6.29
C PHE A 135 -7.82 -1.58 -6.22
N GLU A 136 -7.50 -2.20 -5.11
CA GLU A 136 -7.99 -3.52 -4.71
C GLU A 136 -8.75 -3.41 -3.40
N LYS A 137 -9.87 -4.14 -3.30
CA LYS A 137 -10.70 -4.21 -2.10
C LYS A 137 -10.76 -5.65 -1.60
N THR A 138 -10.58 -5.83 -0.29
CA THR A 138 -10.72 -7.14 0.37
C THR A 138 -11.54 -6.98 1.63
N ASP A 139 -12.53 -7.82 1.82
CA ASP A 139 -13.35 -7.83 3.03
C ASP A 139 -12.75 -8.79 4.06
N VAL A 140 -12.60 -8.30 5.29
CA VAL A 140 -12.05 -9.05 6.42
C VAL A 140 -13.12 -9.20 7.48
N THR A 141 -13.38 -10.44 7.90
CA THR A 141 -14.28 -10.75 9.02
C THR A 141 -13.46 -11.07 10.26
N MET A 142 -13.78 -10.44 11.37
CA MET A 142 -13.19 -10.77 12.68
C MET A 142 -14.12 -11.67 13.50
N TYR A 143 -13.52 -12.50 14.36
CA TYR A 143 -14.22 -13.09 15.49
C TYR A 143 -14.57 -12.03 16.53
N ASP A 144 -15.52 -12.34 17.43
CA ASP A 144 -15.75 -11.51 18.61
C ASP A 144 -14.50 -11.49 19.49
N ILE A 145 -14.08 -10.30 19.89
CA ILE A 145 -12.88 -10.07 20.71
C ILE A 145 -13.34 -9.43 22.02
N SER A 146 -13.06 -10.10 23.13
CA SER A 146 -13.39 -9.55 24.45
C SER A 146 -12.53 -8.33 24.81
N GLN A 147 -13.01 -7.45 25.67
CA GLN A 147 -12.26 -6.27 26.12
C GLN A 147 -10.89 -6.65 26.69
N LYS A 148 -10.82 -7.76 27.45
CA LYS A 148 -9.56 -8.27 28.01
C LYS A 148 -8.54 -8.65 26.93
N GLU A 149 -9.00 -9.18 25.82
CA GLU A 149 -8.14 -9.54 24.66
C GLU A 149 -7.70 -8.30 23.89
N ILE A 150 -8.60 -7.34 23.70
CA ILE A 150 -8.27 -6.04 23.11
C ILE A 150 -7.19 -5.35 23.94
N ASP A 151 -7.37 -5.24 25.25
CA ASP A 151 -6.40 -4.62 26.16
C ASP A 151 -5.04 -5.32 26.09
N ARG A 152 -5.04 -6.66 26.03
CA ARG A 152 -3.82 -7.45 25.90
C ARG A 152 -3.11 -7.20 24.57
N TYR A 153 -3.87 -7.12 23.48
CA TYR A 153 -3.31 -6.89 22.15
C TYR A 153 -2.74 -5.46 22.02
N VAL A 154 -3.47 -4.45 22.50
CA VAL A 154 -3.02 -3.05 22.46
C VAL A 154 -1.72 -2.86 23.25
N LYS A 155 -1.57 -3.48 24.43
CA LYS A 155 -0.34 -3.46 25.24
C LYS A 155 0.89 -4.01 24.52
N THR A 156 0.74 -4.73 23.42
CA THR A 156 1.89 -5.20 22.63
C THR A 156 2.55 -4.09 21.80
N GLY A 157 1.89 -2.94 21.64
CA GLY A 157 2.31 -1.84 20.79
C GLY A 157 2.09 -2.10 19.29
N GLU A 158 1.76 -3.32 18.87
CA GLU A 158 1.60 -3.70 17.47
C GLU A 158 0.51 -2.90 16.72
N PRO A 159 -0.62 -2.51 17.33
CA PRO A 159 -1.67 -1.72 16.66
C PRO A 159 -1.23 -0.34 16.19
N MET A 160 -0.26 0.28 16.86
CA MET A 160 -0.06 1.73 16.84
C MET A 160 0.37 2.31 15.48
N ASP A 161 0.98 1.52 14.62
CA ASP A 161 1.41 1.93 13.28
C ASP A 161 0.54 1.35 12.14
N LYS A 162 -0.65 0.81 12.49
CA LYS A 162 -1.53 0.10 11.56
C LYS A 162 -2.86 0.83 11.36
N ALA A 163 -3.30 0.96 10.10
CA ALA A 163 -4.67 1.37 9.80
C ALA A 163 -5.66 0.37 10.41
N GLY A 164 -6.74 0.87 11.04
CA GLY A 164 -7.71 0.04 11.74
C GLY A 164 -7.16 -0.67 13.00
N ALA A 165 -5.99 -0.28 13.47
CA ALA A 165 -5.35 -0.77 14.70
C ALA A 165 -5.08 -2.29 14.72
N TYR A 166 -4.83 -2.94 13.57
CA TYR A 166 -4.48 -4.36 13.56
C TYR A 166 -3.51 -4.75 12.44
N ALA A 167 -2.81 -5.87 12.63
CA ALA A 167 -1.96 -6.48 11.61
C ALA A 167 -2.37 -7.93 11.38
N ILE A 168 -2.73 -8.27 10.13
CA ILE A 168 -3.11 -9.64 9.76
C ILE A 168 -1.93 -10.62 9.86
N GLN A 169 -0.70 -10.15 9.66
CA GLN A 169 0.53 -10.95 9.79
C GLN A 169 1.05 -11.03 11.23
N GLY A 170 0.43 -10.29 12.16
CA GLY A 170 0.89 -10.19 13.54
C GLY A 170 0.05 -10.99 14.53
N LYS A 171 0.08 -10.57 15.78
CA LYS A 171 -0.63 -11.22 16.88
C LYS A 171 -2.16 -11.14 16.75
N CYS A 172 -2.68 -10.22 15.92
CA CYS A 172 -4.10 -10.13 15.62
C CYS A 172 -4.60 -11.26 14.69
N ALA A 173 -3.71 -12.02 14.05
CA ALA A 173 -4.08 -13.11 13.14
C ALA A 173 -5.05 -14.13 13.76
N ILE A 174 -4.96 -14.36 15.07
CA ILE A 174 -5.85 -15.28 15.81
C ILE A 174 -7.32 -14.81 15.88
N TYR A 175 -7.57 -13.53 15.60
CA TYR A 175 -8.91 -12.95 15.61
C TYR A 175 -9.50 -12.80 14.20
N ILE A 176 -8.76 -13.13 13.14
CA ILE A 176 -9.27 -13.10 11.77
C ILE A 176 -10.03 -14.39 11.47
N LYS A 177 -11.33 -14.25 11.18
CA LYS A 177 -12.23 -15.37 10.89
C LYS A 177 -12.23 -15.74 9.41
N LYS A 178 -12.23 -14.74 8.54
CA LYS A 178 -12.32 -14.91 7.07
C LYS A 178 -11.72 -13.72 6.35
N ILE A 179 -11.16 -13.98 5.19
CA ILE A 179 -10.78 -12.99 4.17
C ILE A 179 -11.60 -13.31 2.92
N ASP A 180 -12.20 -12.31 2.32
CA ASP A 180 -12.91 -12.40 1.05
C ASP A 180 -12.27 -11.42 0.06
N GLY A 181 -11.34 -11.93 -0.74
CA GLY A 181 -10.49 -11.16 -1.66
C GLY A 181 -9.00 -11.54 -1.56
N ASP A 182 -8.12 -10.59 -1.85
CA ASP A 182 -6.68 -10.80 -1.86
C ASP A 182 -6.05 -10.59 -0.47
N TYR A 183 -5.38 -11.63 0.05
CA TYR A 183 -4.61 -11.57 1.30
C TYR A 183 -3.50 -10.52 1.23
N ASN A 184 -2.76 -10.44 0.12
CA ASN A 184 -1.64 -9.50 -0.03
C ASN A 184 -2.12 -8.04 -0.05
N ASN A 185 -3.36 -7.81 -0.51
CA ASN A 185 -4.03 -6.51 -0.37
C ASN A 185 -4.20 -6.14 1.11
N VAL A 186 -4.66 -7.08 1.95
CA VAL A 186 -4.80 -6.84 3.41
C VAL A 186 -3.45 -6.59 4.07
N VAL A 187 -2.39 -7.24 3.59
CA VAL A 187 -1.01 -6.98 4.07
C VAL A 187 -0.54 -5.59 3.69
N SER A 188 -0.88 -5.08 2.51
CA SER A 188 -0.70 -3.70 2.03
C SER A 188 -0.24 -3.53 0.58
N LEU A 189 -0.16 -4.60 -0.22
CA LEU A 189 0.21 -4.51 -1.65
C LEU A 189 -0.36 -5.70 -2.43
N PRO A 190 -1.35 -5.52 -3.30
CA PRO A 190 -1.97 -6.60 -4.08
C PRO A 190 -1.07 -7.02 -5.25
N ILE A 191 0.01 -7.78 -4.96
CA ILE A 191 1.04 -8.14 -5.95
C ILE A 191 0.48 -8.94 -7.13
N SER A 192 -0.50 -9.81 -6.90
CA SER A 192 -1.17 -10.57 -7.96
C SER A 192 -1.91 -9.63 -8.93
N ARG A 193 -2.63 -8.63 -8.41
CA ARG A 193 -3.33 -7.65 -9.23
C ARG A 193 -2.35 -6.74 -9.97
N ILE A 194 -1.27 -6.29 -9.32
CA ILE A 194 -0.20 -5.51 -9.98
C ILE A 194 0.34 -6.26 -11.18
N TYR A 195 0.66 -7.54 -11.02
CA TYR A 195 1.17 -8.37 -12.11
C TYR A 195 0.18 -8.46 -13.30
N GLN A 196 -1.12 -8.70 -13.02
CA GLN A 196 -2.14 -8.76 -14.07
C GLN A 196 -2.33 -7.41 -14.78
N GLU A 197 -2.29 -6.29 -14.05
CA GLU A 197 -2.38 -4.95 -14.64
C GLU A 197 -1.18 -4.67 -15.56
N LEU A 198 0.02 -5.07 -15.17
CA LEU A 198 1.22 -4.94 -16.01
C LEU A 198 1.12 -5.82 -17.28
N LEU A 199 0.65 -7.05 -17.17
CA LEU A 199 0.42 -7.91 -18.33
C LEU A 199 -0.59 -7.29 -19.30
N ASN A 200 -1.66 -6.69 -18.80
CA ASN A 200 -2.65 -5.97 -19.63
C ASN A 200 -2.04 -4.76 -20.36
N LEU A 201 -0.98 -4.16 -19.79
CA LEU A 201 -0.20 -3.10 -20.44
C LEU A 201 0.90 -3.63 -21.36
N GLY A 202 1.02 -4.95 -21.53
CA GLY A 202 2.04 -5.60 -22.33
C GLY A 202 3.43 -5.61 -21.67
N ILE A 203 3.49 -5.51 -20.34
CA ILE A 203 4.73 -5.46 -19.56
C ILE A 203 4.85 -6.75 -18.74
N ASP A 204 5.93 -7.47 -18.98
CA ASP A 204 6.36 -8.55 -18.10
C ASP A 204 7.38 -7.98 -17.10
N TRP A 205 7.04 -7.93 -15.82
CA TRP A 205 7.87 -7.31 -14.81
C TRP A 205 9.17 -8.08 -14.52
N TYR A 206 9.24 -9.37 -14.88
CA TYR A 206 10.50 -10.15 -14.77
C TYR A 206 11.50 -9.84 -15.88
N ASN A 207 11.03 -9.29 -16.99
CA ASN A 207 11.82 -8.89 -18.14
C ASN A 207 11.85 -7.37 -18.36
N PHE A 208 11.40 -6.60 -17.36
CA PHE A 208 11.38 -5.15 -17.39
C PHE A 208 12.77 -4.54 -17.16
#